data_84986e08182630b95e19942e4d494323
#
_entry.id   84986e08182630b95e19942e4d494323
#
_cell.length_a   1.000
_cell.length_b   1.000
_cell.length_c   1.000
_cell.angle_alpha   90.00
_cell.angle_beta   90.00
_cell.angle_gamma   90.00
#
_symmetry.space_group_name_H-M   'P 1'
#
loop_
_entity.id
_entity.type
_entity.pdbx_description
1 polymer ?
#
loop_
_entity_poly.entity_id
_entity_poly.type
_entity_poly.pdbx_seq_one_letter_code
_entity_poly.pdbx_strand_id
1 'polypeptide(L)'
;MKATFFVVGEWVDKYPESVKSLSDAGHEVMGHSNTHAHFNSLSSQEIVDDLNACNDKIEAVTGVRPTLFRCPYGEYDDHVINAVRSLDIEPIQWDVDSLDWKDLSAPDITQRVTSKVKPGSIVLFHNAALHTPEALPGIIEALLQDGYTFVPISELILPGDCGQDYTIDHTGRQCPGCA
;
A
#
# COMPACT_ATOMS: atom_id res chain seq x y z
N MET A 1 -13.22 -2.79 -11.06
CA MET A 1 -11.97 -3.07 -10.32
C MET A 1 -11.98 -2.26 -9.02
N LYS A 2 -11.51 -2.83 -7.93
CA LYS A 2 -11.27 -2.12 -6.67
C LYS A 2 -9.77 -2.11 -6.39
N ALA A 3 -9.31 -1.11 -5.65
CA ALA A 3 -7.92 -0.93 -5.30
C ALA A 3 -7.80 -0.51 -3.83
N THR A 4 -6.60 -0.62 -3.26
CA THR A 4 -6.26 -0.13 -1.93
C THR A 4 -5.46 1.15 -2.05
N PHE A 5 -5.93 2.21 -1.38
CA PHE A 5 -5.29 3.51 -1.33
C PHE A 5 -4.69 3.71 0.06
N PHE A 6 -3.38 3.86 0.12
CA PHE A 6 -2.67 4.23 1.33
C PHE A 6 -2.52 5.76 1.36
N VAL A 7 -3.18 6.42 2.29
CA VAL A 7 -3.28 7.89 2.34
C VAL A 7 -2.58 8.47 3.58
N VAL A 8 -1.94 9.61 3.39
CA VAL A 8 -1.28 10.36 4.47
C VAL A 8 -2.32 11.18 5.24
N GLY A 9 -2.22 11.20 6.58
CA GLY A 9 -3.19 11.91 7.43
C GLY A 9 -3.30 13.41 7.12
N GLU A 10 -2.19 14.08 6.81
CA GLU A 10 -2.20 15.48 6.36
C GLU A 10 -2.96 15.67 5.03
N TRP A 11 -2.92 14.67 4.15
CA TRP A 11 -3.69 14.71 2.90
C TRP A 11 -5.19 14.50 3.17
N VAL A 12 -5.55 13.67 4.16
CA VAL A 12 -6.94 13.47 4.61
C VAL A 12 -7.52 14.78 5.13
N ASP A 13 -6.77 15.52 5.96
CA ASP A 13 -7.20 16.83 6.47
C ASP A 13 -7.43 17.83 5.35
N LYS A 14 -6.59 17.81 4.32
CA LYS A 14 -6.65 18.76 3.21
C LYS A 14 -7.73 18.43 2.18
N TYR A 15 -8.01 17.15 1.98
CA TYR A 15 -8.91 16.67 0.91
C TYR A 15 -9.88 15.58 1.41
N PRO A 16 -10.65 15.82 2.47
CA PRO A 16 -11.54 14.80 3.05
C PRO A 16 -12.59 14.28 2.05
N GLU A 17 -13.10 15.16 1.18
CA GLU A 17 -14.08 14.77 0.15
C GLU A 17 -13.49 13.79 -0.89
N SER A 18 -12.21 13.94 -1.22
CA SER A 18 -11.52 12.99 -2.11
C SER A 18 -11.39 11.63 -1.45
N VAL A 19 -11.00 11.61 -0.17
CA VAL A 19 -10.90 10.36 0.62
C VAL A 19 -12.27 9.69 0.73
N LYS A 20 -13.31 10.47 1.03
CA LYS A 20 -14.68 9.96 1.09
C LYS A 20 -15.13 9.38 -0.26
N SER A 21 -14.82 10.04 -1.35
CA SER A 21 -15.17 9.57 -2.70
C SER A 21 -14.52 8.23 -3.04
N LEU A 22 -13.28 7.99 -2.61
CA LEU A 22 -12.60 6.69 -2.77
C LEU A 22 -13.35 5.59 -2.00
N SER A 23 -13.68 5.86 -0.73
CA SER A 23 -14.41 4.93 0.11
C SER A 23 -15.83 4.65 -0.42
N ASP A 24 -16.58 5.69 -0.81
CA ASP A 24 -17.93 5.56 -1.37
C ASP A 24 -17.94 4.78 -2.70
N ALA A 25 -16.85 4.88 -3.47
CA ALA A 25 -16.65 4.07 -4.66
C ALA A 25 -16.29 2.61 -4.35
N GLY A 26 -16.13 2.24 -3.08
CA GLY A 26 -15.84 0.88 -2.61
C GLY A 26 -14.37 0.48 -2.77
N HIS A 27 -13.46 1.45 -2.83
CA HIS A 27 -12.03 1.20 -2.66
C HIS A 27 -11.67 1.07 -1.18
N GLU A 28 -10.60 0.36 -0.88
CA GLU A 28 -10.01 0.39 0.45
C GLU A 28 -9.21 1.67 0.65
N VAL A 29 -9.39 2.32 1.81
CA VAL A 29 -8.60 3.48 2.23
C VAL A 29 -7.87 3.12 3.51
N MET A 30 -6.54 3.06 3.44
CA MET A 30 -5.65 2.57 4.48
C MET A 30 -4.58 3.61 4.84
N GLY A 31 -3.84 3.40 5.94
CA GLY A 31 -2.90 4.37 6.47
C GLY A 31 -1.54 4.39 5.77
N HIS A 32 -0.99 5.60 5.53
CA HIS A 32 0.36 5.85 5.03
C HIS A 32 1.11 6.86 5.90
N SER A 33 1.03 6.70 7.22
CA SER A 33 1.45 7.66 8.25
C SER A 33 0.61 8.95 8.29
N ASN A 34 0.78 9.71 9.36
CA ASN A 34 0.14 11.02 9.47
C ASN A 34 0.90 12.11 8.70
N THR A 35 2.24 12.08 8.73
CA THR A 35 3.14 13.15 8.26
C THR A 35 4.13 12.74 7.19
N HIS A 36 4.09 11.48 6.73
CA HIS A 36 5.07 10.88 5.82
C HIS A 36 6.51 10.91 6.37
N ALA A 37 6.67 10.68 7.69
CA ALA A 37 7.97 10.66 8.35
C ALA A 37 8.78 9.40 8.04
N HIS A 38 10.11 9.45 8.28
CA HIS A 38 11.01 8.30 8.23
C HIS A 38 10.85 7.43 9.49
N PHE A 39 10.10 6.35 9.40
CA PHE A 39 9.70 5.53 10.55
C PHE A 39 10.87 4.84 11.24
N ASN A 40 11.92 4.46 10.51
CA ASN A 40 13.13 3.88 11.11
C ASN A 40 13.86 4.84 12.07
N SER A 41 13.55 6.15 12.02
CA SER A 41 14.13 7.15 12.92
C SER A 41 13.25 7.51 14.13
N LEU A 42 12.02 6.99 14.18
CA LEU A 42 11.05 7.25 15.24
C LEU A 42 11.16 6.18 16.35
N SER A 43 10.84 6.56 17.59
CA SER A 43 10.62 5.58 18.66
C SER A 43 9.30 4.80 18.44
N SER A 44 9.15 3.64 19.08
CA SER A 44 7.90 2.86 19.01
C SER A 44 6.67 3.69 19.40
N GLN A 45 6.80 4.57 20.39
CA GLN A 45 5.68 5.41 20.83
C GLN A 45 5.33 6.47 19.77
N GLU A 46 6.32 7.09 19.15
CA GLU A 46 6.09 8.06 18.08
C GLU A 46 5.43 7.39 16.85
N ILE A 47 5.83 6.15 16.52
CA ILE A 47 5.18 5.37 15.47
C ILE A 47 3.70 5.11 15.80
N VAL A 48 3.42 4.64 17.03
CA VAL A 48 2.06 4.38 17.50
C VAL A 48 1.20 5.65 17.47
N ASP A 49 1.75 6.78 17.92
CA ASP A 49 1.05 8.05 17.94
C ASP A 49 0.75 8.58 16.53
N ASP A 50 1.72 8.49 15.61
CA ASP A 50 1.55 8.88 14.20
C ASP A 50 0.49 8.02 13.50
N LEU A 51 0.55 6.70 13.68
CA LEU A 51 -0.43 5.78 13.10
C LEU A 51 -1.84 6.02 13.62
N ASN A 52 -2.01 6.20 14.92
CA ASN A 52 -3.31 6.49 15.50
C ASN A 52 -3.86 7.81 14.97
N ALA A 53 -3.03 8.85 14.90
CA ALA A 53 -3.45 10.16 14.37
C ALA A 53 -3.91 10.05 12.89
N CYS A 54 -3.22 9.26 12.06
CA CYS A 54 -3.63 9.00 10.69
C CYS A 54 -4.95 8.23 10.61
N ASN A 55 -5.04 7.14 11.37
CA ASN A 55 -6.20 6.24 11.33
C ASN A 55 -7.46 6.90 11.87
N ASP A 56 -7.36 7.73 12.92
CA ASP A 56 -8.49 8.49 13.45
C ASP A 56 -9.07 9.45 12.40
N LYS A 57 -8.21 10.09 11.60
CA LYS A 57 -8.64 10.96 10.50
C LYS A 57 -9.34 10.20 9.38
N ILE A 58 -8.77 9.06 8.98
CA ILE A 58 -9.37 8.21 7.93
C ILE A 58 -10.73 7.68 8.41
N GLU A 59 -10.80 7.18 9.63
CA GLU A 59 -12.04 6.66 10.21
C GLU A 59 -13.11 7.73 10.33
N ALA A 60 -12.74 8.95 10.72
CA ALA A 60 -13.69 10.08 10.80
C ALA A 60 -14.33 10.41 9.45
N VAL A 61 -13.62 10.22 8.34
CA VAL A 61 -14.10 10.53 6.98
C VAL A 61 -14.84 9.34 6.36
N THR A 62 -14.30 8.12 6.53
CA THR A 62 -14.79 6.92 5.84
C THR A 62 -15.75 6.07 6.66
N GLY A 63 -15.72 6.21 8.00
CA GLY A 63 -16.42 5.33 8.94
C GLY A 63 -15.73 3.98 9.15
N VAL A 64 -14.56 3.75 8.55
CA VAL A 64 -13.79 2.50 8.63
C VAL A 64 -12.39 2.77 9.14
N ARG A 65 -12.00 2.10 10.24
CA ARG A 65 -10.64 2.20 10.76
C ARG A 65 -9.70 1.35 9.92
N PRO A 66 -8.56 1.89 9.46
CA PRO A 66 -7.56 1.14 8.71
C PRO A 66 -6.98 -0.04 9.51
N THR A 67 -6.84 -1.18 8.82
CA THR A 67 -6.19 -2.39 9.35
C THR A 67 -4.89 -2.72 8.62
N LEU A 68 -4.58 -1.98 7.57
CA LEU A 68 -3.35 -2.11 6.80
C LEU A 68 -2.58 -0.79 6.82
N PHE A 69 -1.26 -0.91 6.77
CA PHE A 69 -0.36 0.24 6.75
C PHE A 69 0.75 0.03 5.71
N ARG A 70 1.11 1.07 4.99
CA ARG A 70 2.31 1.10 4.17
C ARG A 70 3.29 2.11 4.71
N CYS A 71 4.52 1.65 4.98
CA CYS A 71 5.56 2.54 5.48
C CYS A 71 5.95 3.58 4.42
N PRO A 72 6.10 4.86 4.81
CA PRO A 72 6.72 5.86 3.97
C PRO A 72 8.07 5.39 3.45
N TYR A 73 8.40 5.71 2.20
CA TYR A 73 9.65 5.33 1.53
C TYR A 73 9.88 3.82 1.41
N GLY A 74 8.95 2.97 1.86
CA GLY A 74 9.15 1.52 1.96
C GLY A 74 10.15 1.11 3.04
N GLU A 75 10.46 2.00 3.98
CA GLU A 75 11.40 1.75 5.08
C GLU A 75 10.73 0.93 6.19
N TYR A 76 11.38 -0.14 6.60
CA TYR A 76 10.97 -0.91 7.77
C TYR A 76 12.15 -1.69 8.36
N ASP A 77 12.03 -2.01 9.63
CA ASP A 77 12.86 -2.95 10.37
C ASP A 77 11.99 -3.65 11.41
N ASP A 78 12.56 -4.52 12.22
CA ASP A 78 11.83 -5.27 13.25
C ASP A 78 11.13 -4.33 14.25
N HIS A 79 11.77 -3.18 14.56
CA HIS A 79 11.22 -2.20 15.46
C HIS A 79 9.93 -1.58 14.90
N VAL A 80 9.93 -1.16 13.63
CA VAL A 80 8.77 -0.60 12.94
C VAL A 80 7.65 -1.64 12.84
N ILE A 81 7.98 -2.86 12.40
CA ILE A 81 7.00 -3.95 12.25
C ILE A 81 6.31 -4.24 13.59
N ASN A 82 7.10 -4.37 14.68
CA ASN A 82 6.56 -4.65 16.01
C ASN A 82 5.65 -3.51 16.50
N ALA A 83 6.03 -2.24 16.27
CA ALA A 83 5.21 -1.10 16.65
C ALA A 83 3.89 -1.06 15.87
N VAL A 84 3.92 -1.30 14.56
CA VAL A 84 2.71 -1.36 13.72
C VAL A 84 1.78 -2.49 14.16
N ARG A 85 2.32 -3.70 14.34
CA ARG A 85 1.55 -4.88 14.76
C ARG A 85 0.99 -4.79 16.18
N SER A 86 1.58 -3.99 17.05
CA SER A 86 1.03 -3.73 18.39
C SER A 86 -0.35 -3.05 18.37
N LEU A 87 -0.75 -2.50 17.23
CA LEU A 87 -2.05 -1.88 16.98
C LEU A 87 -3.02 -2.77 16.19
N ASP A 88 -2.73 -4.06 16.02
CA ASP A 88 -3.48 -4.98 15.17
C ASP A 88 -3.55 -4.49 13.69
N ILE A 89 -2.49 -3.83 13.23
CA ILE A 89 -2.34 -3.33 11.86
C ILE A 89 -1.27 -4.16 11.14
N GLU A 90 -1.54 -4.59 9.90
CA GLU A 90 -0.58 -5.35 9.12
C GLU A 90 0.22 -4.41 8.19
N PRO A 91 1.57 -4.40 8.29
CA PRO A 91 2.42 -3.63 7.39
C PRO A 91 2.48 -4.30 6.01
N ILE A 92 2.25 -3.52 4.96
CA ILE A 92 2.17 -4.00 3.58
C ILE A 92 3.24 -3.34 2.71
N GLN A 93 4.02 -4.17 2.03
CA GLN A 93 5.00 -3.75 1.04
C GLN A 93 4.48 -4.02 -0.39
N TRP A 94 5.33 -4.02 -1.40
CA TRP A 94 5.03 -4.30 -2.80
C TRP A 94 6.16 -5.09 -3.45
N ASP A 95 5.86 -5.84 -4.50
CA ASP A 95 6.85 -6.57 -5.30
C ASP A 95 7.02 -5.99 -6.70
N VAL A 96 6.06 -5.20 -7.18
CA VAL A 96 6.14 -4.52 -8.48
C VAL A 96 6.04 -3.01 -8.28
N ASP A 97 7.16 -2.32 -8.41
CA ASP A 97 7.21 -0.85 -8.41
C ASP A 97 7.09 -0.33 -9.85
N SER A 98 6.05 0.45 -10.11
CA SER A 98 5.82 1.08 -11.42
C SER A 98 6.90 2.11 -11.77
N LEU A 99 7.55 2.72 -10.76
CA LEU A 99 8.45 3.86 -10.87
C LEU A 99 7.81 5.07 -11.58
N ASP A 100 6.49 5.19 -11.50
CA ASP A 100 5.72 6.28 -12.11
C ASP A 100 6.11 7.66 -11.61
N TRP A 101 6.60 7.76 -10.36
CA TRP A 101 7.11 8.98 -9.74
C TRP A 101 8.42 9.51 -10.38
N LYS A 102 9.05 8.72 -11.27
CA LYS A 102 10.26 9.10 -12.02
C LYS A 102 9.94 9.72 -13.39
N ASP A 103 8.73 10.17 -13.61
CA ASP A 103 8.27 10.75 -14.88
C ASP A 103 8.50 9.84 -16.10
N LEU A 104 8.42 8.51 -15.90
CA LEU A 104 8.45 7.56 -17.00
C LEU A 104 7.25 7.78 -17.91
N SER A 105 7.41 7.53 -19.21
CA SER A 105 6.30 7.58 -20.16
C SER A 105 5.23 6.53 -19.85
N ALA A 106 3.98 6.78 -20.26
CA ALA A 106 2.90 5.81 -20.06
C ALA A 106 3.20 4.43 -20.67
N PRO A 107 3.79 4.32 -21.89
CA PRO A 107 4.25 3.03 -22.42
C PRO A 107 5.30 2.34 -21.56
N ASP A 108 6.29 3.09 -21.02
CA ASP A 108 7.35 2.51 -20.17
C ASP A 108 6.77 2.00 -18.84
N ILE A 109 5.85 2.75 -18.22
CA ILE A 109 5.12 2.33 -17.01
C ILE A 109 4.34 1.05 -17.33
N THR A 110 3.61 1.02 -18.43
CA THR A 110 2.82 -0.15 -18.86
C THR A 110 3.70 -1.37 -19.04
N GLN A 111 4.77 -1.26 -19.83
CA GLN A 111 5.70 -2.37 -20.06
C GLN A 111 6.34 -2.85 -18.75
N ARG A 112 6.76 -1.92 -17.90
CA ARG A 112 7.39 -2.25 -16.63
C ARG A 112 6.48 -3.06 -15.71
N VAL A 113 5.22 -2.69 -15.60
CA VAL A 113 4.26 -3.38 -14.75
C VAL A 113 3.88 -4.73 -15.36
N THR A 114 3.40 -4.75 -16.60
CA THR A 114 2.89 -5.98 -17.24
C THR A 114 3.96 -7.07 -17.40
N SER A 115 5.24 -6.69 -17.54
CA SER A 115 6.34 -7.67 -17.64
C SER A 115 6.76 -8.30 -16.31
N LYS A 116 6.32 -7.79 -15.17
CA LYS A 116 6.76 -8.23 -13.85
C LYS A 116 5.66 -8.85 -13.00
N VAL A 117 4.40 -8.50 -13.27
CA VAL A 117 3.26 -9.03 -12.51
C VAL A 117 3.19 -10.54 -12.61
N LYS A 118 2.91 -11.17 -11.50
CA LYS A 118 2.62 -12.60 -11.32
C LYS A 118 1.47 -12.78 -10.35
N PRO A 119 0.83 -13.94 -10.24
CA PRO A 119 -0.22 -14.17 -9.26
C PRO A 119 0.24 -13.83 -7.83
N GLY A 120 -0.55 -13.02 -7.13
CA GLY A 120 -0.23 -12.51 -5.80
C GLY A 120 0.62 -11.24 -5.77
N SER A 121 0.95 -10.63 -6.92
CA SER A 121 1.70 -9.36 -6.96
C SER A 121 0.91 -8.21 -6.38
N ILE A 122 1.61 -7.37 -5.62
CA ILE A 122 1.15 -6.04 -5.19
C ILE A 122 1.91 -4.99 -5.98
N VAL A 123 1.18 -4.23 -6.79
CA VAL A 123 1.74 -3.20 -7.68
C VAL A 123 1.63 -1.83 -7.04
N LEU A 124 2.75 -1.12 -6.93
CA LEU A 124 2.80 0.24 -6.41
C LEU A 124 2.64 1.27 -7.53
N PHE A 125 1.74 2.22 -7.31
CA PHE A 125 1.61 3.48 -8.03
C PHE A 125 1.53 4.65 -7.04
N HIS A 126 1.84 5.85 -7.53
CA HIS A 126 1.80 7.07 -6.71
C HIS A 126 0.73 8.04 -7.21
N ASN A 127 0.15 8.79 -6.27
CA ASN A 127 -0.67 9.95 -6.61
C ASN A 127 0.21 11.06 -7.21
N ALA A 128 -0.41 11.92 -8.00
CA ALA A 128 0.27 13.03 -8.69
C ALA A 128 1.40 12.63 -9.66
N ALA A 129 1.59 11.34 -9.96
CA ALA A 129 2.48 10.90 -11.02
C ALA A 129 1.86 11.23 -12.39
N LEU A 130 2.63 11.94 -13.22
CA LEU A 130 2.13 12.65 -14.40
C LEU A 130 1.48 11.70 -15.43
N HIS A 131 2.07 10.54 -15.67
CA HIS A 131 1.66 9.61 -16.74
C HIS A 131 0.90 8.37 -16.24
N THR A 132 0.67 8.23 -14.93
CA THR A 132 -0.08 7.11 -14.36
C THR A 132 -1.52 7.04 -14.87
N PRO A 133 -2.28 8.16 -14.93
CA PRO A 133 -3.65 8.12 -15.45
C PRO A 133 -3.74 7.62 -16.90
N GLU A 134 -2.74 7.92 -17.72
CA GLU A 134 -2.65 7.47 -19.11
C GLU A 134 -2.26 5.97 -19.21
N ALA A 135 -1.37 5.49 -18.34
CA ALA A 135 -0.90 4.11 -18.35
C ALA A 135 -1.91 3.10 -17.79
N LEU A 136 -2.65 3.47 -16.73
CA LEU A 136 -3.51 2.56 -15.99
C LEU A 136 -4.55 1.80 -16.82
N PRO A 137 -5.30 2.41 -17.75
CA PRO A 137 -6.27 1.67 -18.57
C PRO A 137 -5.63 0.53 -19.34
N GLY A 138 -4.51 0.79 -20.02
CA GLY A 138 -3.81 -0.23 -20.81
C GLY A 138 -3.22 -1.35 -19.95
N ILE A 139 -2.70 -1.03 -18.76
CA ILE A 139 -2.21 -2.03 -17.79
C ILE A 139 -3.35 -2.93 -17.33
N ILE A 140 -4.48 -2.34 -16.95
CA ILE A 140 -5.65 -3.08 -16.47
C ILE A 140 -6.18 -4.01 -17.56
N GLU A 141 -6.35 -3.50 -18.79
CA GLU A 141 -6.84 -4.29 -19.90
C GLU A 141 -5.91 -5.46 -20.24
N ALA A 142 -4.60 -5.22 -20.31
CA ALA A 142 -3.61 -6.26 -20.60
C ALA A 142 -3.65 -7.36 -19.55
N LEU A 143 -3.63 -7.01 -18.26
CA LEU A 143 -3.65 -8.00 -17.19
C LEU A 143 -4.97 -8.78 -17.10
N LEU A 144 -6.11 -8.14 -17.39
CA LEU A 144 -7.38 -8.86 -17.51
C LEU A 144 -7.39 -9.85 -18.69
N GLN A 145 -6.80 -9.48 -19.84
CA GLN A 145 -6.66 -10.37 -21.00
C GLN A 145 -5.76 -11.56 -20.69
N ASP A 146 -4.73 -11.36 -19.85
CA ASP A 146 -3.84 -12.43 -19.37
C ASP A 146 -4.49 -13.29 -18.26
N GLY A 147 -5.75 -13.02 -17.88
CA GLY A 147 -6.52 -13.81 -16.94
C GLY A 147 -6.33 -13.45 -15.48
N TYR A 148 -5.69 -12.32 -15.16
CA TYR A 148 -5.59 -11.84 -13.80
C TYR A 148 -6.92 -11.28 -13.29
N THR A 149 -7.15 -11.43 -11.99
CA THR A 149 -8.24 -10.76 -11.26
C THR A 149 -7.65 -9.75 -10.31
N PHE A 150 -8.21 -8.55 -10.29
CA PHE A 150 -7.81 -7.49 -9.36
C PHE A 150 -8.66 -7.54 -8.11
N VAL A 151 -8.02 -7.58 -6.97
CA VAL A 151 -8.66 -7.58 -5.65
C VAL A 151 -8.02 -6.50 -4.75
N PRO A 152 -8.73 -5.99 -3.75
CA PRO A 152 -8.13 -5.19 -2.69
C PRO A 152 -7.07 -6.00 -1.93
N ILE A 153 -6.14 -5.31 -1.25
CA ILE A 153 -5.05 -6.00 -0.54
C ILE A 153 -5.59 -6.87 0.60
N SER A 154 -6.65 -6.44 1.30
CA SER A 154 -7.26 -7.25 2.36
C SER A 154 -7.78 -8.61 1.89
N GLU A 155 -8.15 -8.72 0.61
CA GLU A 155 -8.57 -9.98 0.00
C GLU A 155 -7.40 -10.81 -0.56
N LEU A 156 -6.23 -10.18 -0.73
CA LEU A 156 -5.04 -10.81 -1.30
C LEU A 156 -4.16 -11.47 -0.24
N ILE A 157 -4.03 -10.82 0.94
CA ILE A 157 -3.20 -11.32 2.02
C ILE A 157 -3.82 -12.53 2.69
N LEU A 158 -2.97 -13.47 3.12
CA LEU A 158 -3.44 -14.63 3.86
C LEU A 158 -3.88 -14.22 5.28
N PRO A 159 -5.04 -14.69 5.74
CA PRO A 159 -5.49 -14.41 7.10
C PRO A 159 -4.65 -15.19 8.13
N GLY A 160 -4.38 -14.57 9.25
CA GLY A 160 -3.75 -15.20 10.41
C GLY A 160 -2.24 -15.13 10.45
N ASP A 161 -1.66 -15.71 11.50
CA ASP A 161 -0.22 -15.81 11.70
C ASP A 161 0.36 -16.81 10.68
N CYS A 162 1.16 -16.31 9.77
CA CYS A 162 1.82 -17.14 8.74
C CYS A 162 2.98 -17.98 9.29
N GLY A 163 3.12 -18.08 10.62
CA GLY A 163 4.23 -18.75 11.29
C GLY A 163 5.50 -17.89 11.27
N GLN A 164 6.50 -18.32 12.07
CA GLN A 164 7.75 -17.56 12.20
C GLN A 164 8.85 -18.04 11.23
N ASP A 165 8.62 -19.11 10.48
CA ASP A 165 9.58 -19.67 9.55
C ASP A 165 9.42 -19.05 8.15
N TYR A 166 9.72 -17.77 8.04
CA TYR A 166 9.79 -17.08 6.76
C TYR A 166 10.98 -16.12 6.70
N THR A 167 11.38 -15.81 5.48
CA THR A 167 12.32 -14.72 5.20
C THR A 167 11.62 -13.68 4.34
N ILE A 168 12.00 -12.41 4.50
CA ILE A 168 11.56 -11.34 3.62
C ILE A 168 12.67 -11.09 2.62
N ASP A 169 12.38 -11.21 1.32
CA ASP A 169 13.35 -10.90 0.28
C ASP A 169 13.52 -9.39 0.08
N HIS A 170 14.46 -9.02 -0.78
CA HIS A 170 14.77 -7.62 -1.07
C HIS A 170 13.61 -6.83 -1.71
N THR A 171 12.53 -7.50 -2.09
CA THR A 171 11.30 -6.87 -2.63
C THR A 171 10.22 -6.71 -1.55
N GLY A 172 10.49 -7.13 -0.31
CA GLY A 172 9.52 -7.14 0.77
C GLY A 172 8.54 -8.32 0.73
N ARG A 173 8.80 -9.32 -0.12
CA ARG A 173 7.98 -10.51 -0.24
C ARG A 173 8.31 -11.50 0.87
N GLN A 174 7.28 -11.99 1.55
CA GLN A 174 7.43 -13.09 2.49
C GLN A 174 7.63 -14.41 1.72
N CYS A 175 8.76 -15.05 1.96
CA CYS A 175 9.10 -16.34 1.39
C CYS A 175 9.11 -17.41 2.46
N PRO A 176 8.69 -18.67 2.18
CA PRO A 176 8.86 -19.76 3.14
C PRO A 176 10.31 -19.82 3.59
N GLY A 177 10.54 -20.01 4.88
CA GLY A 177 11.88 -20.18 5.43
C GLY A 177 12.56 -21.35 4.73
N CYS A 178 13.80 -21.14 4.28
CA CYS A 178 14.64 -22.26 3.87
C CYS A 178 15.07 -23.01 5.14
N ALA A 179 14.56 -24.23 5.30
CA ALA A 179 15.09 -25.18 6.29
C ALA A 179 16.50 -25.60 5.90
#